data_9f9cb1be04b15d0ece8c8d3d6434b202
#
_entry.id   9f9cb1be04b15d0ece8c8d3d6434b202
#
_cell.length_a   1.000
_cell.length_b   1.000
_cell.length_c   1.000
_cell.angle_alpha   90.00
_cell.angle_beta   90.00
_cell.angle_gamma   90.00
#
_symmetry.space_group_name_H-M   'P 1'
#
loop_
_entity.id
_entity.type
_entity.pdbx_description
1 polymer ?
#
loop_
_entity_poly.entity_id
_entity_poly.type
_entity_poly.pdbx_seq_one_letter_code
_entity_poly.pdbx_strand_id
1 'polypeptide(L)'
;MKKYVILFLCIASFATAQTPIKKWSGLINGGGQRIEIILNLQQDSTNTLKSFWDIPIQKTKGLPSTKTEWDGDLLTIEIKQLGVTFTGRVTPDGQKMEGAWGQAGSRFPLILEPYVEGKIWPVIVKPQTPKVPFPYVSEDFVYQGVKTKLKYGATLTYPKDTLRHPLLILISGSGAQDRDETLFDHKPFAVIADYFTKNGFAVMRVDDRSIGKSNGIYAASTSADFALDVEEHLNYAKKLPQIDSTKMGLVGHSEGGLIAPMVAARNASVSFIVLMAAPGVDITELMASQNELVLKSVGISKEAIQAYLPLYRQLMLEIKAAPTKYEAIEKATIVVQNWYANTDKALVKLTTNLSSESEIKTFVLPFVDALSSKWSKYFVSYRPAPVLEKVAVPVLAMNGANDIQVPAEMNLNGIKEALKAGKNKNFTIRGFAGMNHLFQKCKICNVGEYGHLETTIEPEVLDFMKEWLEKLLK
;
A
#
# COMPACT_ATOMS: atom_id res chain seq x y z
N MET A 1 44.68 -40.94 62.24
CA MET A 1 44.38 -39.79 61.36
C MET A 1 43.58 -40.35 60.16
N LYS A 2 42.27 -40.25 60.18
CA LYS A 2 41.40 -40.67 59.04
C LYS A 2 41.18 -39.45 58.14
N LYS A 3 41.59 -39.55 56.88
CA LYS A 3 41.33 -38.54 55.84
C LYS A 3 39.94 -38.78 55.25
N TYR A 4 39.02 -37.86 55.44
CA TYR A 4 37.75 -37.81 54.73
C TYR A 4 37.95 -37.13 53.37
N VAL A 5 37.69 -37.89 52.28
CA VAL A 5 37.61 -37.34 50.92
C VAL A 5 36.17 -36.91 50.74
N ILE A 6 35.92 -35.61 50.60
CA ILE A 6 34.60 -35.05 50.23
C ILE A 6 34.51 -35.08 48.73
N LEU A 7 33.62 -35.96 48.23
CA LEU A 7 33.30 -36.04 46.82
C LEU A 7 32.23 -34.98 46.52
N PHE A 8 32.60 -33.89 45.78
CA PHE A 8 31.66 -32.93 45.26
C PHE A 8 30.95 -33.54 44.06
N LEU A 9 29.69 -33.97 44.24
CA LEU A 9 28.79 -34.27 43.13
C LEU A 9 28.33 -32.92 42.50
N CYS A 10 28.90 -32.56 41.35
CA CYS A 10 28.31 -31.55 40.51
C CYS A 10 27.03 -32.12 39.89
N ILE A 11 25.87 -31.78 40.47
CA ILE A 11 24.57 -31.96 39.84
C ILE A 11 24.49 -30.89 38.74
N ALA A 12 24.79 -31.29 37.52
CA ALA A 12 24.46 -30.48 36.34
C ALA A 12 22.92 -30.49 36.21
N SER A 13 22.30 -29.43 36.70
CA SER A 13 20.88 -29.18 36.45
C SER A 13 20.76 -28.87 34.97
N PHE A 14 20.38 -29.83 34.16
CA PHE A 14 19.84 -29.58 32.85
C PHE A 14 18.53 -28.78 33.06
N ALA A 15 18.62 -27.48 33.00
CA ALA A 15 17.47 -26.64 32.83
C ALA A 15 16.87 -26.99 31.44
N THR A 16 15.91 -27.90 31.42
CA THR A 16 15.02 -28.02 30.26
C THR A 16 14.33 -26.67 30.14
N ALA A 17 14.68 -25.89 29.14
CA ALA A 17 13.96 -24.68 28.81
C ALA A 17 12.51 -25.08 28.55
N GLN A 18 11.65 -24.89 29.55
CA GLN A 18 10.22 -25.04 29.36
C GLN A 18 9.81 -23.98 28.34
N THR A 19 9.35 -24.45 27.19
CA THR A 19 8.77 -23.58 26.16
C THR A 19 7.68 -22.73 26.81
N PRO A 20 7.82 -21.42 26.93
CA PRO A 20 6.82 -20.63 27.63
C PRO A 20 5.52 -20.70 26.86
N ILE A 21 4.52 -21.36 27.42
CA ILE A 21 3.13 -21.29 26.95
C ILE A 21 2.69 -19.86 27.23
N LYS A 22 2.87 -18.97 26.26
CA LYS A 22 2.57 -17.56 26.40
C LYS A 22 1.71 -17.09 25.24
N LYS A 23 0.83 -16.17 25.56
CA LYS A 23 0.08 -15.38 24.58
C LYS A 23 0.87 -14.12 24.28
N TRP A 24 1.04 -13.81 23.01
CA TRP A 24 1.80 -12.67 22.52
C TRP A 24 0.92 -11.78 21.67
N SER A 25 1.18 -10.50 21.62
CA SER A 25 0.50 -9.59 20.70
C SER A 25 1.46 -8.58 20.10
N GLY A 26 1.16 -8.14 18.88
CA GLY A 26 1.92 -7.12 18.18
C GLY A 26 1.09 -6.47 17.09
N LEU A 27 1.66 -5.46 16.46
CA LEU A 27 1.04 -4.76 15.34
C LEU A 27 1.79 -5.07 14.06
N ILE A 28 1.04 -5.45 13.04
CA ILE A 28 1.54 -5.54 11.68
C ILE A 28 0.99 -4.39 10.85
N ASN A 29 1.83 -3.81 10.02
CA ASN A 29 1.40 -2.81 9.05
C ASN A 29 0.97 -3.53 7.77
N GLY A 30 -0.34 -3.55 7.51
CA GLY A 30 -0.90 -4.22 6.33
C GLY A 30 -2.07 -3.43 5.75
N GLY A 31 -2.12 -3.27 4.42
CA GLY A 31 -3.19 -2.53 3.76
C GLY A 31 -3.31 -1.07 4.20
N GLY A 32 -2.19 -0.43 4.56
CA GLY A 32 -2.18 0.96 5.05
C GLY A 32 -2.66 1.13 6.50
N GLN A 33 -3.01 0.04 7.18
CA GLN A 33 -3.51 0.07 8.55
C GLN A 33 -2.60 -0.71 9.50
N ARG A 34 -2.67 -0.37 10.79
CA ARG A 34 -2.06 -1.14 11.88
C ARG A 34 -3.04 -2.20 12.35
N ILE A 35 -2.70 -3.46 12.13
CA ILE A 35 -3.55 -4.62 12.45
C ILE A 35 -2.95 -5.33 13.66
N GLU A 36 -3.72 -5.44 14.74
CA GLU A 36 -3.31 -6.24 15.88
C GLU A 36 -3.35 -7.73 15.53
N ILE A 37 -2.22 -8.40 15.80
CA ILE A 37 -2.05 -9.85 15.67
C ILE A 37 -1.81 -10.41 17.07
N ILE A 38 -2.57 -11.45 17.44
CA ILE A 38 -2.40 -12.14 18.73
C ILE A 38 -2.03 -13.57 18.45
N LEU A 39 -0.85 -13.99 18.93
CA LEU A 39 -0.34 -15.35 18.84
C LEU A 39 -0.63 -16.10 20.15
N ASN A 40 -1.33 -17.21 20.06
CA ASN A 40 -1.58 -18.13 21.17
C ASN A 40 -0.74 -19.39 20.96
N LEU A 41 0.21 -19.67 21.86
CA LEU A 41 1.03 -20.89 21.87
C LEU A 41 0.49 -21.86 22.91
N GLN A 42 0.30 -23.10 22.52
CA GLN A 42 -0.23 -24.17 23.41
C GLN A 42 0.51 -25.47 23.14
N GLN A 43 0.64 -26.32 24.15
CA GLN A 43 1.06 -27.70 23.99
C GLN A 43 -0.18 -28.59 23.97
N ASP A 44 -0.24 -29.52 23.02
CA ASP A 44 -1.30 -30.52 22.99
C ASP A 44 -1.00 -31.69 23.98
N SER A 45 -1.91 -32.65 24.07
CA SER A 45 -1.79 -33.81 24.94
C SER A 45 -0.57 -34.69 24.65
N THR A 46 0.06 -34.54 23.51
CA THR A 46 1.30 -35.24 23.10
C THR A 46 2.55 -34.40 23.33
N ASN A 47 2.44 -33.28 24.04
CA ASN A 47 3.50 -32.28 24.24
C ASN A 47 3.99 -31.61 22.96
N THR A 48 3.20 -31.66 21.88
CA THR A 48 3.50 -31.00 20.60
C THR A 48 3.07 -29.54 20.66
N LEU A 49 3.96 -28.63 20.25
CA LEU A 49 3.66 -27.20 20.21
C LEU A 49 2.68 -26.90 19.08
N LYS A 50 1.60 -26.21 19.40
CA LYS A 50 0.59 -25.69 18.48
C LYS A 50 0.49 -24.19 18.62
N SER A 51 0.17 -23.51 17.52
CA SER A 51 -0.08 -22.08 17.53
C SER A 51 -1.40 -21.75 16.87
N PHE A 52 -2.04 -20.70 17.42
CA PHE A 52 -3.30 -20.16 16.94
C PHE A 52 -3.20 -18.63 16.89
N TRP A 53 -3.86 -18.03 15.92
CA TRP A 53 -3.84 -16.59 15.73
C TRP A 53 -5.22 -15.99 15.88
N ASP A 54 -5.29 -14.84 16.58
CA ASP A 54 -6.47 -14.00 16.61
C ASP A 54 -6.12 -12.69 15.86
N ILE A 55 -7.06 -12.22 15.04
CA ILE A 55 -6.95 -10.93 14.31
C ILE A 55 -8.25 -10.16 14.59
N PRO A 56 -8.30 -9.37 15.68
CA PRO A 56 -9.54 -8.78 16.18
C PRO A 56 -10.31 -7.95 15.16
N ILE A 57 -9.62 -7.11 14.39
CA ILE A 57 -10.24 -6.25 13.36
C ILE A 57 -10.95 -7.06 12.27
N GLN A 58 -10.47 -8.27 11.98
CA GLN A 58 -11.07 -9.18 11.01
C GLN A 58 -12.07 -10.15 11.65
N LYS A 59 -12.33 -10.02 12.95
CA LYS A 59 -13.16 -10.94 13.74
C LYS A 59 -12.68 -12.41 13.65
N THR A 60 -11.42 -12.62 13.30
CA THR A 60 -10.79 -13.93 13.25
C THR A 60 -10.33 -14.30 14.65
N LYS A 61 -10.69 -15.51 15.11
CA LYS A 61 -10.28 -16.04 16.40
C LYS A 61 -9.88 -17.50 16.28
N GLY A 62 -8.75 -17.87 16.89
CA GLY A 62 -8.28 -19.26 16.95
C GLY A 62 -7.89 -19.84 15.59
N LEU A 63 -7.39 -19.02 14.64
CA LEU A 63 -6.92 -19.49 13.33
C LEU A 63 -5.73 -20.44 13.54
N PRO A 64 -5.83 -21.74 13.23
CA PRO A 64 -4.77 -22.69 13.48
C PRO A 64 -3.63 -22.52 12.48
N SER A 65 -2.40 -22.67 12.98
CA SER A 65 -1.22 -22.78 12.14
C SER A 65 -1.09 -24.19 11.58
N THR A 66 -0.55 -24.31 10.38
CA THR A 66 -0.28 -25.60 9.73
C THR A 66 0.99 -26.25 10.29
N LYS A 67 1.96 -25.43 10.69
CA LYS A 67 3.24 -25.83 11.26
C LYS A 67 3.66 -24.86 12.34
N THR A 68 4.23 -25.36 13.42
CA THR A 68 4.81 -24.56 14.52
C THR A 68 6.06 -25.26 15.01
N GLU A 69 7.21 -24.62 14.84
CA GLU A 69 8.51 -25.15 15.29
C GLU A 69 9.21 -24.09 16.14
N TRP A 70 9.75 -24.53 17.27
CA TRP A 70 10.54 -23.70 18.15
C TRP A 70 11.90 -24.35 18.37
N ASP A 71 12.95 -23.72 17.85
CA ASP A 71 14.32 -24.19 17.99
C ASP A 71 15.17 -23.11 18.70
N GLY A 72 15.56 -23.41 19.95
CA GLY A 72 16.27 -22.47 20.80
C GLY A 72 15.45 -21.18 21.04
N ASP A 73 15.88 -20.07 20.47
CA ASP A 73 15.19 -18.77 20.52
C ASP A 73 14.32 -18.48 19.28
N LEU A 74 14.41 -19.33 18.25
CA LEU A 74 13.76 -19.14 16.96
C LEU A 74 12.42 -19.86 16.89
N LEU A 75 11.34 -19.10 16.71
CA LEU A 75 10.01 -19.61 16.42
C LEU A 75 9.70 -19.47 14.94
N THR A 76 9.30 -20.57 14.29
CA THR A 76 8.83 -20.58 12.89
C THR A 76 7.41 -21.13 12.84
N ILE A 77 6.52 -20.38 12.19
CA ILE A 77 5.10 -20.74 12.06
C ILE A 77 4.69 -20.61 10.58
N GLU A 78 3.89 -21.57 10.11
CA GLU A 78 3.27 -21.54 8.79
C GLU A 78 1.75 -21.64 8.89
N ILE A 79 1.04 -20.85 8.10
CA ILE A 79 -0.41 -20.94 7.87
C ILE A 79 -0.61 -21.12 6.36
N LYS A 80 -0.51 -22.37 5.88
CA LYS A 80 -0.49 -22.69 4.44
C LYS A 80 -1.71 -22.18 3.70
N GLN A 81 -2.90 -22.27 4.30
CA GLN A 81 -4.16 -21.83 3.68
C GLN A 81 -4.20 -20.32 3.39
N LEU A 82 -3.37 -19.52 4.05
CA LEU A 82 -3.27 -18.08 3.83
C LEU A 82 -1.95 -17.67 3.16
N GLY A 83 -1.07 -18.63 2.84
CA GLY A 83 0.27 -18.35 2.35
C GLY A 83 1.10 -17.51 3.33
N VAL A 84 0.86 -17.68 4.64
CA VAL A 84 1.52 -16.91 5.70
C VAL A 84 2.66 -17.71 6.32
N THR A 85 3.77 -17.02 6.56
CA THR A 85 4.88 -17.49 7.38
C THR A 85 5.21 -16.43 8.43
N PHE A 86 5.49 -16.85 9.66
CA PHE A 86 6.08 -16.00 10.68
C PHE A 86 7.39 -16.64 11.16
N THR A 87 8.44 -15.83 11.23
CA THR A 87 9.73 -16.25 11.80
C THR A 87 10.18 -15.15 12.75
N GLY A 88 10.39 -15.51 14.02
CA GLY A 88 10.78 -14.53 15.04
C GLY A 88 11.71 -15.14 16.10
N ARG A 89 12.57 -14.30 16.70
CA ARG A 89 13.46 -14.67 17.80
C ARG A 89 13.02 -13.99 19.08
N VAL A 90 13.01 -14.76 20.15
CA VAL A 90 12.74 -14.20 21.48
C VAL A 90 14.01 -13.49 21.96
N THR A 91 13.83 -12.27 22.48
CA THR A 91 14.93 -11.51 23.08
C THR A 91 15.45 -12.18 24.35
N PRO A 92 16.75 -11.99 24.72
CA PRO A 92 17.33 -12.66 25.88
C PRO A 92 16.59 -12.41 27.22
N ASP A 93 15.92 -11.27 27.35
CA ASP A 93 15.08 -10.92 28.51
C ASP A 93 13.69 -11.54 28.46
N GLY A 94 13.33 -12.23 27.36
CA GLY A 94 12.03 -12.84 27.15
C GLY A 94 10.85 -11.87 27.03
N GLN A 95 11.11 -10.59 26.83
CA GLN A 95 10.08 -9.54 26.80
C GLN A 95 9.58 -9.23 25.39
N LYS A 96 10.31 -9.66 24.37
CA LYS A 96 9.92 -9.44 22.97
C LYS A 96 10.20 -10.68 22.13
N MET A 97 9.49 -10.78 21.04
CA MET A 97 9.81 -11.68 19.94
C MET A 97 9.90 -10.82 18.67
N GLU A 98 11.11 -10.65 18.17
CA GLU A 98 11.38 -9.84 17.01
C GLU A 98 11.44 -10.71 15.76
N GLY A 99 10.65 -10.40 14.75
CA GLY A 99 10.51 -11.25 13.59
C GLY A 99 9.87 -10.58 12.39
N ALA A 100 9.47 -11.42 11.45
CA ALA A 100 8.81 -11.00 10.24
C ALA A 100 7.60 -11.88 9.90
N TRP A 101 6.52 -11.25 9.52
CA TRP A 101 5.33 -11.85 8.93
C TRP A 101 5.47 -11.83 7.41
N GLY A 102 5.51 -12.99 6.80
CA GLY A 102 5.55 -13.14 5.34
C GLY A 102 4.16 -13.50 4.82
N GLN A 103 3.67 -12.80 3.80
CA GLN A 103 2.41 -13.12 3.13
C GLN A 103 2.43 -12.61 1.69
N ALA A 104 2.00 -13.45 0.74
CA ALA A 104 1.92 -13.11 -0.69
C ALA A 104 3.23 -12.52 -1.26
N GLY A 105 4.38 -13.06 -0.86
CA GLY A 105 5.71 -12.59 -1.29
C GLY A 105 6.24 -11.35 -0.57
N SER A 106 5.43 -10.70 0.26
CA SER A 106 5.84 -9.55 1.07
C SER A 106 6.27 -10.00 2.48
N ARG A 107 7.20 -9.25 3.08
CA ARG A 107 7.63 -9.44 4.47
C ARG A 107 7.39 -8.15 5.26
N PHE A 108 6.69 -8.28 6.37
CA PHE A 108 6.38 -7.17 7.28
C PHE A 108 7.09 -7.42 8.61
N PRO A 109 7.88 -6.47 9.12
CA PRO A 109 8.41 -6.56 10.48
C PRO A 109 7.27 -6.74 11.48
N LEU A 110 7.42 -7.68 12.41
CA LEU A 110 6.45 -7.93 13.46
C LEU A 110 7.19 -8.15 14.78
N ILE A 111 6.98 -7.24 15.71
CA ILE A 111 7.44 -7.37 17.09
C ILE A 111 6.25 -7.80 17.92
N LEU A 112 6.38 -8.96 18.57
CA LEU A 112 5.40 -9.46 19.50
C LEU A 112 5.89 -9.23 20.93
N GLU A 113 5.00 -8.73 21.79
CA GLU A 113 5.21 -8.54 23.23
C GLU A 113 4.25 -9.47 23.99
N PRO A 114 4.52 -9.82 25.26
CA PRO A 114 3.58 -10.58 26.07
C PRO A 114 2.19 -9.93 26.02
N TYR A 115 1.17 -10.74 25.76
CA TYR A 115 -0.19 -10.25 25.62
C TYR A 115 -0.72 -9.66 26.92
N VAL A 116 -1.30 -8.47 26.83
CA VAL A 116 -2.03 -7.81 27.90
C VAL A 116 -3.46 -7.59 27.42
N GLU A 117 -4.43 -8.13 28.14
CA GLU A 117 -5.84 -7.97 27.80
C GLU A 117 -6.25 -6.48 27.88
N GLY A 118 -6.96 -6.02 26.85
CA GLY A 118 -7.38 -4.62 26.78
C GLY A 118 -6.26 -3.63 26.51
N LYS A 119 -5.07 -4.09 26.05
CA LYS A 119 -3.97 -3.19 25.68
C LYS A 119 -4.44 -2.22 24.60
N ILE A 120 -4.34 -0.94 24.90
CA ILE A 120 -4.56 0.13 23.91
C ILE A 120 -3.20 0.45 23.29
N TRP A 121 -3.09 0.19 22.00
CA TRP A 121 -1.89 0.55 21.25
C TRP A 121 -1.84 2.07 21.06
N PRO A 122 -0.69 2.73 21.32
CA PRO A 122 -0.60 4.17 21.19
C PRO A 122 -0.88 4.62 19.75
N VAL A 123 -1.71 5.65 19.61
CA VAL A 123 -1.89 6.35 18.35
C VAL A 123 -0.62 7.18 18.10
N ILE A 124 0.05 6.91 16.99
CA ILE A 124 1.23 7.69 16.59
C ILE A 124 0.72 8.87 15.76
N VAL A 125 0.82 10.07 16.34
CA VAL A 125 0.52 11.30 15.61
C VAL A 125 1.81 11.80 14.98
N LYS A 126 1.87 11.78 13.65
CA LYS A 126 3.05 12.24 12.92
C LYS A 126 3.21 13.76 13.06
N PRO A 127 4.48 14.26 13.13
CA PRO A 127 4.74 15.68 13.43
C PRO A 127 4.08 16.66 12.48
N GLN A 128 3.98 16.33 11.19
CA GLN A 128 3.38 17.18 10.17
C GLN A 128 1.85 17.17 10.15
N THR A 129 1.19 16.27 10.92
CA THR A 129 -0.27 16.24 10.96
C THR A 129 -0.81 17.58 11.49
N PRO A 130 -1.65 18.30 10.73
CA PRO A 130 -2.15 19.60 11.13
C PRO A 130 -2.94 19.54 12.43
N LYS A 131 -2.76 20.56 13.28
CA LYS A 131 -3.41 20.64 14.60
C LYS A 131 -4.30 21.88 14.69
N VAL A 132 -5.45 21.74 15.32
CA VAL A 132 -6.34 22.87 15.63
C VAL A 132 -5.72 23.78 16.73
N PRO A 133 -5.97 25.09 16.72
CA PRO A 133 -6.79 25.83 15.74
C PRO A 133 -6.03 26.07 14.43
N PHE A 134 -6.72 25.94 13.29
CA PHE A 134 -6.12 26.22 12.00
C PHE A 134 -6.08 27.73 11.70
N PRO A 135 -5.04 28.25 11.00
CA PRO A 135 -4.98 29.64 10.58
C PRO A 135 -5.88 29.94 9.36
N TYR A 136 -6.57 28.95 8.84
CA TYR A 136 -7.45 28.98 7.68
C TYR A 136 -8.83 28.41 8.03
N VAL A 137 -9.80 28.52 7.11
CA VAL A 137 -11.11 27.88 7.25
C VAL A 137 -11.01 26.41 6.86
N SER A 138 -11.63 25.53 7.66
CA SER A 138 -11.75 24.09 7.38
C SER A 138 -13.20 23.68 7.59
N GLU A 139 -13.87 23.28 6.54
CA GLU A 139 -15.30 22.95 6.54
C GLU A 139 -15.52 21.51 6.11
N ASP A 140 -16.17 20.74 6.98
CA ASP A 140 -16.63 19.38 6.67
C ASP A 140 -18.08 19.45 6.18
N PHE A 141 -18.35 18.80 5.06
CA PHE A 141 -19.70 18.75 4.50
C PHE A 141 -19.96 17.43 3.76
N VAL A 142 -21.23 17.25 3.41
CA VAL A 142 -21.67 16.14 2.55
C VAL A 142 -22.48 16.74 1.40
N TYR A 143 -22.20 16.29 0.18
CA TYR A 143 -22.96 16.68 -0.99
C TYR A 143 -23.36 15.47 -1.83
N GLN A 144 -24.32 15.65 -2.71
CA GLN A 144 -24.78 14.61 -3.62
C GLN A 144 -24.33 14.90 -5.04
N GLY A 145 -23.72 13.90 -5.67
CA GLY A 145 -23.37 13.93 -7.09
C GLY A 145 -24.61 13.98 -7.96
N VAL A 146 -24.54 14.74 -9.04
CA VAL A 146 -25.68 14.93 -9.96
C VAL A 146 -25.88 13.73 -10.85
N LYS A 147 -24.80 13.18 -11.44
CA LYS A 147 -24.84 12.03 -12.36
C LYS A 147 -24.81 10.71 -11.58
N THR A 148 -23.89 10.59 -10.63
CA THR A 148 -23.68 9.35 -9.86
C THR A 148 -24.79 9.08 -8.83
N LYS A 149 -25.49 10.13 -8.38
CA LYS A 149 -26.47 10.10 -7.27
C LYS A 149 -25.88 9.65 -5.94
N LEU A 150 -24.56 9.52 -5.84
CA LEU A 150 -23.84 9.15 -4.62
C LEU A 150 -23.71 10.37 -3.70
N LYS A 151 -23.60 10.10 -2.39
CA LYS A 151 -23.21 11.09 -1.40
C LYS A 151 -21.70 11.03 -1.20
N TYR A 152 -21.07 12.19 -1.10
CA TYR A 152 -19.63 12.33 -0.88
C TYR A 152 -19.38 13.15 0.39
N GLY A 153 -18.65 12.56 1.34
CA GLY A 153 -18.11 13.26 2.49
C GLY A 153 -16.82 13.97 2.13
N ALA A 154 -16.74 15.26 2.38
CA ALA A 154 -15.61 16.08 1.98
C ALA A 154 -15.18 17.05 3.08
N THR A 155 -13.94 17.52 2.98
CA THR A 155 -13.42 18.69 3.69
C THR A 155 -12.87 19.68 2.67
N LEU A 156 -13.30 20.92 2.74
CA LEU A 156 -12.72 22.04 2.01
C LEU A 156 -11.92 22.90 2.98
N THR A 157 -10.68 23.18 2.65
CA THR A 157 -9.86 24.17 3.36
C THR A 157 -9.56 25.35 2.43
N TYR A 158 -9.62 26.59 2.94
CA TYR A 158 -9.33 27.81 2.19
C TYR A 158 -8.89 28.96 3.11
N PRO A 159 -8.12 29.97 2.59
CA PRO A 159 -7.69 31.12 3.40
C PRO A 159 -8.86 31.90 4.02
N LYS A 160 -8.61 32.53 5.20
CA LYS A 160 -9.59 33.40 5.91
C LYS A 160 -9.64 34.79 5.30
N ASP A 161 -10.11 34.89 4.07
CA ASP A 161 -10.32 36.17 3.38
C ASP A 161 -11.60 36.11 2.52
N THR A 162 -11.83 37.09 1.68
CA THR A 162 -13.00 37.19 0.80
C THR A 162 -12.68 36.93 -0.65
N LEU A 163 -11.47 36.45 -0.95
CA LEU A 163 -11.01 36.21 -2.31
C LEU A 163 -11.50 34.86 -2.85
N ARG A 164 -11.42 34.69 -4.16
CA ARG A 164 -11.55 33.40 -4.80
C ARG A 164 -10.17 32.79 -4.98
N HIS A 165 -10.04 31.52 -4.62
CA HIS A 165 -8.77 30.80 -4.60
C HIS A 165 -8.69 29.76 -5.70
N PRO A 166 -7.51 29.54 -6.31
CA PRO A 166 -7.24 28.34 -7.09
C PRO A 166 -7.54 27.10 -6.25
N LEU A 167 -8.13 26.07 -6.87
CA LEU A 167 -8.54 24.84 -6.18
C LEU A 167 -7.62 23.68 -6.54
N LEU A 168 -7.22 22.93 -5.53
CA LEU A 168 -6.64 21.58 -5.65
C LEU A 168 -7.66 20.55 -5.17
N ILE A 169 -8.05 19.60 -6.03
CA ILE A 169 -8.82 18.41 -5.62
C ILE A 169 -7.85 17.25 -5.53
N LEU A 170 -7.75 16.65 -4.33
CA LEU A 170 -6.84 15.53 -4.08
C LEU A 170 -7.56 14.21 -4.39
N ILE A 171 -6.86 13.31 -5.08
CA ILE A 171 -7.37 12.01 -5.54
C ILE A 171 -6.45 10.92 -4.98
N SER A 172 -6.99 10.04 -4.14
CA SER A 172 -6.29 8.98 -3.43
C SER A 172 -5.75 7.88 -4.34
N GLY A 173 -4.79 7.14 -3.81
CA GLY A 173 -4.25 5.93 -4.41
C GLY A 173 -5.18 4.73 -4.27
N SER A 174 -4.67 3.54 -4.61
CA SER A 174 -5.42 2.27 -4.59
C SER A 174 -5.87 1.90 -3.18
N GLY A 175 -7.08 1.33 -3.09
CA GLY A 175 -7.73 0.97 -1.85
C GLY A 175 -8.77 1.99 -1.44
N ALA A 176 -9.73 1.58 -0.59
CA ALA A 176 -10.75 2.48 -0.08
C ALA A 176 -10.14 3.39 0.99
N GLN A 177 -9.90 4.65 0.65
CA GLN A 177 -9.18 5.62 1.46
C GLN A 177 -10.12 6.66 2.08
N ASP A 178 -9.77 7.12 3.27
CA ASP A 178 -10.36 8.33 3.81
C ASP A 178 -9.82 9.59 3.08
N ARG A 179 -10.46 10.71 3.27
CA ARG A 179 -10.11 11.99 2.63
C ARG A 179 -8.70 12.49 2.94
N ASP A 180 -8.05 11.95 3.97
CA ASP A 180 -6.68 12.28 4.38
C ASP A 180 -5.64 11.34 3.75
N GLU A 181 -6.11 10.28 3.03
CA GLU A 181 -5.28 9.19 2.53
C GLU A 181 -4.44 8.59 3.68
N THR A 182 -5.12 8.24 4.78
CA THR A 182 -4.44 7.79 6.01
C THR A 182 -3.76 6.44 5.79
N LEU A 183 -2.43 6.45 5.82
CA LEU A 183 -1.57 5.28 5.61
C LEU A 183 -0.52 5.23 6.73
N PHE A 184 -0.48 4.15 7.50
CA PHE A 184 0.53 3.95 8.55
C PHE A 184 0.64 5.12 9.54
N ASP A 185 -0.47 5.67 9.99
CA ASP A 185 -0.61 6.86 10.85
C ASP A 185 -0.20 8.20 10.16
N HIS A 186 0.27 8.18 8.92
CA HIS A 186 0.46 9.38 8.12
C HIS A 186 -0.87 9.85 7.51
N LYS A 187 -0.99 11.16 7.32
CA LYS A 187 -2.14 11.80 6.66
C LYS A 187 -1.65 12.72 5.54
N PRO A 188 -1.13 12.15 4.44
CA PRO A 188 -0.49 12.95 3.39
C PRO A 188 -1.39 14.03 2.83
N PHE A 189 -2.67 13.75 2.60
CA PHE A 189 -3.60 14.74 2.05
C PHE A 189 -3.96 15.85 3.05
N ALA A 190 -3.96 15.55 4.35
CA ALA A 190 -4.11 16.62 5.35
C ALA A 190 -2.89 17.53 5.37
N VAL A 191 -1.67 16.98 5.21
CA VAL A 191 -0.41 17.76 5.13
C VAL A 191 -0.38 18.62 3.87
N ILE A 192 -0.72 18.06 2.71
CA ILE A 192 -0.83 18.83 1.46
C ILE A 192 -1.85 19.97 1.61
N ALA A 193 -3.03 19.67 2.18
CA ALA A 193 -4.07 20.66 2.35
C ALA A 193 -3.64 21.81 3.29
N ASP A 194 -3.01 21.49 4.42
CA ASP A 194 -2.49 22.49 5.34
C ASP A 194 -1.44 23.40 4.67
N TYR A 195 -0.48 22.78 3.99
CA TYR A 195 0.58 23.51 3.30
C TYR A 195 0.03 24.45 2.22
N PHE A 196 -0.82 23.95 1.31
CA PHE A 196 -1.32 24.76 0.19
C PHE A 196 -2.35 25.77 0.64
N THR A 197 -3.16 25.48 1.66
CA THR A 197 -4.12 26.45 2.17
C THR A 197 -3.41 27.65 2.84
N LYS A 198 -2.32 27.44 3.55
CA LYS A 198 -1.47 28.50 4.08
C LYS A 198 -0.79 29.32 2.98
N ASN A 199 -0.68 28.79 1.78
CA ASN A 199 -0.07 29.44 0.61
C ASN A 199 -1.11 29.95 -0.41
N GLY A 200 -2.36 30.16 0.00
CA GLY A 200 -3.36 30.89 -0.83
C GLY A 200 -4.24 30.00 -1.73
N PHE A 201 -4.19 28.69 -1.60
CA PHE A 201 -5.02 27.76 -2.37
C PHE A 201 -6.23 27.29 -1.54
N ALA A 202 -7.32 26.99 -2.21
CA ALA A 202 -8.34 26.12 -1.66
C ALA A 202 -7.98 24.65 -1.94
N VAL A 203 -8.24 23.75 -0.98
CA VAL A 203 -7.97 22.33 -1.15
C VAL A 203 -9.19 21.51 -0.75
N MET A 204 -9.67 20.66 -1.66
CA MET A 204 -10.79 19.75 -1.43
C MET A 204 -10.28 18.31 -1.33
N ARG A 205 -10.64 17.65 -0.24
CA ARG A 205 -10.36 16.24 0.06
C ARG A 205 -11.67 15.50 0.24
N VAL A 206 -11.80 14.32 -0.34
CA VAL A 206 -13.07 13.58 -0.36
C VAL A 206 -12.84 12.14 0.08
N ASP A 207 -13.75 11.60 0.91
CA ASP A 207 -13.74 10.18 1.25
C ASP A 207 -14.11 9.34 0.02
N ASP A 208 -13.43 8.24 -0.21
CA ASP A 208 -13.77 7.28 -1.25
C ASP A 208 -15.13 6.63 -0.98
N ARG A 209 -15.67 5.96 -1.99
CA ARG A 209 -16.90 5.17 -1.87
C ARG A 209 -16.80 4.18 -0.70
N SER A 210 -17.83 4.05 0.10
CA SER A 210 -17.95 3.21 1.32
C SER A 210 -17.11 3.70 2.52
N ILE A 211 -16.43 4.84 2.43
CA ILE A 211 -15.57 5.36 3.51
C ILE A 211 -16.18 6.62 4.11
N GLY A 212 -15.95 6.81 5.40
CA GLY A 212 -16.32 8.02 6.14
C GLY A 212 -17.80 8.39 5.97
N LYS A 213 -18.08 9.54 5.34
CA LYS A 213 -19.43 10.01 5.05
C LYS A 213 -19.86 9.77 3.59
N SER A 214 -19.02 9.15 2.76
CA SER A 214 -19.35 8.77 1.38
C SER A 214 -20.08 7.45 1.33
N ASN A 215 -21.07 7.35 0.44
CA ASN A 215 -21.75 6.09 0.17
C ASN A 215 -21.26 5.46 -1.15
N GLY A 216 -21.98 4.46 -1.65
CA GLY A 216 -21.58 3.67 -2.80
C GLY A 216 -20.90 2.36 -2.38
N ILE A 217 -20.35 1.62 -3.34
CA ILE A 217 -19.70 0.33 -3.10
C ILE A 217 -18.33 0.36 -3.76
N TYR A 218 -17.27 0.56 -2.97
CA TYR A 218 -15.90 0.59 -3.48
C TYR A 218 -15.54 -0.72 -4.19
N ALA A 219 -15.81 -1.86 -3.57
CA ALA A 219 -15.47 -3.18 -4.11
C ALA A 219 -16.14 -3.52 -5.46
N ALA A 220 -17.23 -2.83 -5.83
CA ALA A 220 -17.91 -2.98 -7.11
C ALA A 220 -17.48 -1.93 -8.15
N SER A 221 -16.53 -1.07 -7.82
CA SER A 221 -16.11 0.08 -8.64
C SER A 221 -14.77 -0.18 -9.32
N THR A 222 -14.44 0.67 -10.29
CA THR A 222 -13.19 0.69 -11.04
C THR A 222 -12.59 2.09 -11.02
N SER A 223 -11.34 2.26 -11.44
CA SER A 223 -10.73 3.58 -11.61
C SER A 223 -11.53 4.49 -12.56
N ALA A 224 -12.26 3.93 -13.53
CA ALA A 224 -13.17 4.70 -14.39
C ALA A 224 -14.40 5.22 -13.61
N ASP A 225 -14.93 4.44 -12.68
CA ASP A 225 -16.01 4.87 -11.79
C ASP A 225 -15.53 5.99 -10.86
N PHE A 226 -14.30 5.90 -10.34
CA PHE A 226 -13.69 6.95 -9.50
C PHE A 226 -13.42 8.23 -10.30
N ALA A 227 -13.07 8.12 -11.60
CA ALA A 227 -12.97 9.29 -12.46
C ALA A 227 -14.31 10.04 -12.62
N LEU A 228 -15.46 9.33 -12.63
CA LEU A 228 -16.79 9.95 -12.59
C LEU A 228 -17.05 10.65 -11.24
N ASP A 229 -16.58 10.08 -10.14
CA ASP A 229 -16.68 10.74 -8.83
C ASP A 229 -15.90 12.05 -8.81
N VAL A 230 -14.67 12.07 -9.35
CA VAL A 230 -13.87 13.31 -9.46
C VAL A 230 -14.56 14.37 -10.34
N GLU A 231 -15.27 13.97 -11.41
CA GLU A 231 -16.09 14.92 -12.19
C GLU A 231 -17.22 15.53 -11.35
N GLU A 232 -17.83 14.74 -10.42
CA GLU A 232 -18.82 15.30 -9.49
C GLU A 232 -18.19 16.27 -8.48
N HIS A 233 -16.95 15.99 -8.03
CA HIS A 233 -16.21 16.90 -7.14
C HIS A 233 -15.96 18.24 -7.83
N LEU A 234 -15.50 18.25 -9.08
CA LEU A 234 -15.35 19.45 -9.90
C LEU A 234 -16.68 20.19 -10.11
N ASN A 235 -17.75 19.46 -10.44
CA ASN A 235 -19.08 20.02 -10.68
C ASN A 235 -19.68 20.67 -9.42
N TYR A 236 -19.36 20.16 -8.24
CA TYR A 236 -19.75 20.75 -6.96
C TYR A 236 -18.89 21.97 -6.63
N ALA A 237 -17.57 21.81 -6.67
CA ALA A 237 -16.60 22.82 -6.24
C ALA A 237 -16.71 24.12 -7.05
N LYS A 238 -16.95 24.06 -8.35
CA LYS A 238 -17.07 25.26 -9.22
C LYS A 238 -18.24 26.19 -8.85
N LYS A 239 -19.19 25.73 -8.01
CA LYS A 239 -20.32 26.53 -7.55
C LYS A 239 -20.04 27.24 -6.21
N LEU A 240 -18.94 26.90 -5.57
CA LEU A 240 -18.58 27.47 -4.27
C LEU A 240 -18.01 28.90 -4.44
N PRO A 241 -18.48 29.88 -3.65
CA PRO A 241 -18.13 31.29 -3.84
C PRO A 241 -16.64 31.58 -3.61
N GLN A 242 -15.96 30.80 -2.79
CA GLN A 242 -14.53 30.93 -2.47
C GLN A 242 -13.59 30.32 -3.52
N ILE A 243 -14.14 29.68 -4.57
CA ILE A 243 -13.33 29.00 -5.59
C ILE A 243 -13.24 29.83 -6.86
N ASP A 244 -12.02 29.99 -7.37
CA ASP A 244 -11.79 30.44 -8.74
C ASP A 244 -11.99 29.25 -9.69
N SER A 245 -13.18 29.17 -10.27
CA SER A 245 -13.55 28.06 -11.15
C SER A 245 -12.76 27.99 -12.46
N THR A 246 -11.95 29.01 -12.76
CA THR A 246 -11.03 29.01 -13.91
C THR A 246 -9.67 28.43 -13.60
N LYS A 247 -9.38 28.19 -12.30
CA LYS A 247 -8.09 27.71 -11.79
C LYS A 247 -8.27 26.45 -10.90
N MET A 248 -8.98 25.44 -11.42
CA MET A 248 -9.18 24.18 -10.72
C MET A 248 -8.24 23.10 -11.24
N GLY A 249 -7.44 22.51 -10.36
CA GLY A 249 -6.50 21.44 -10.68
C GLY A 249 -6.78 20.15 -9.92
N LEU A 250 -6.29 19.04 -10.48
CA LEU A 250 -6.36 17.73 -9.87
C LEU A 250 -4.96 17.31 -9.42
N VAL A 251 -4.85 16.79 -8.21
CA VAL A 251 -3.62 16.23 -7.64
C VAL A 251 -3.88 14.77 -7.33
N GLY A 252 -3.32 13.86 -8.12
CA GLY A 252 -3.54 12.43 -7.99
C GLY A 252 -2.29 11.71 -7.48
N HIS A 253 -2.44 10.93 -6.42
CA HIS A 253 -1.39 10.07 -5.89
C HIS A 253 -1.59 8.63 -6.38
N SER A 254 -0.53 7.98 -6.84
CA SER A 254 -0.56 6.56 -7.23
C SER A 254 -1.68 6.28 -8.26
N GLU A 255 -2.70 5.45 -7.96
CA GLU A 255 -3.87 5.25 -8.82
C GLU A 255 -4.61 6.56 -9.11
N GLY A 256 -4.67 7.50 -8.15
CA GLY A 256 -5.21 8.84 -8.38
C GLY A 256 -4.51 9.58 -9.52
N GLY A 257 -3.22 9.27 -9.74
CA GLY A 257 -2.43 9.74 -10.87
C GLY A 257 -2.81 9.11 -12.23
N LEU A 258 -3.57 7.99 -12.24
CA LEU A 258 -4.26 7.49 -13.45
C LEU A 258 -5.61 8.16 -13.65
N ILE A 259 -6.31 8.43 -12.55
CA ILE A 259 -7.65 9.01 -12.55
C ILE A 259 -7.61 10.47 -13.00
N ALA A 260 -6.65 11.27 -12.52
CA ALA A 260 -6.53 12.67 -12.89
C ALA A 260 -6.41 12.89 -14.42
N PRO A 261 -5.56 12.17 -15.18
CA PRO A 261 -5.54 12.22 -16.63
C PRO A 261 -6.85 11.78 -17.29
N MET A 262 -7.54 10.73 -16.76
CA MET A 262 -8.84 10.31 -17.31
C MET A 262 -9.87 11.43 -17.28
N VAL A 263 -9.87 12.23 -16.21
CA VAL A 263 -10.77 13.39 -16.10
C VAL A 263 -10.27 14.55 -16.97
N ALA A 264 -8.99 14.90 -16.89
CA ALA A 264 -8.43 16.04 -17.63
C ALA A 264 -8.54 15.89 -19.15
N ALA A 265 -8.46 14.67 -19.67
CA ALA A 265 -8.59 14.39 -21.11
C ALA A 265 -10.01 14.66 -21.68
N ARG A 266 -11.03 14.85 -20.83
CA ARG A 266 -12.44 14.97 -21.25
C ARG A 266 -13.25 16.05 -20.52
N ASN A 267 -12.66 16.73 -19.54
CA ASN A 267 -13.36 17.74 -18.73
C ASN A 267 -12.63 19.09 -18.78
N ALA A 268 -13.20 20.03 -19.50
CA ALA A 268 -12.63 21.37 -19.71
C ALA A 268 -12.58 22.23 -18.42
N SER A 269 -13.18 21.80 -17.31
CA SER A 269 -13.07 22.49 -16.02
C SER A 269 -11.72 22.26 -15.34
N VAL A 270 -10.92 21.30 -15.80
CA VAL A 270 -9.57 21.04 -15.29
C VAL A 270 -8.58 21.97 -15.97
N SER A 271 -7.88 22.77 -15.17
CA SER A 271 -6.91 23.75 -15.67
C SER A 271 -5.47 23.21 -15.67
N PHE A 272 -5.15 22.27 -14.81
CA PHE A 272 -3.85 21.59 -14.70
C PHE A 272 -3.99 20.29 -13.90
N ILE A 273 -2.98 19.41 -14.01
CA ILE A 273 -2.89 18.21 -13.18
C ILE A 273 -1.51 18.05 -12.58
N VAL A 274 -1.46 17.51 -11.36
CA VAL A 274 -0.25 17.08 -10.67
C VAL A 274 -0.34 15.58 -10.43
N LEU A 275 0.64 14.84 -10.92
CA LEU A 275 0.74 13.39 -10.84
C LEU A 275 1.85 13.04 -9.85
N MET A 276 1.46 12.51 -8.69
CA MET A 276 2.35 12.12 -7.61
C MET A 276 2.51 10.59 -7.62
N ALA A 277 3.72 10.10 -7.87
CA ALA A 277 4.01 8.66 -7.93
C ALA A 277 3.03 7.89 -8.85
N ALA A 278 2.69 8.48 -9.99
CA ALA A 278 1.68 7.97 -10.90
C ALA A 278 2.23 6.92 -11.86
N PRO A 279 1.47 5.86 -12.19
CA PRO A 279 1.82 4.93 -13.25
C PRO A 279 1.85 5.62 -14.63
N GLY A 280 2.93 5.37 -15.39
CA GLY A 280 3.12 5.91 -16.73
C GLY A 280 3.26 4.86 -17.82
N VAL A 281 3.28 3.57 -17.44
CA VAL A 281 3.40 2.41 -18.33
C VAL A 281 2.22 1.47 -18.18
N ASP A 282 2.09 0.51 -19.08
CA ASP A 282 1.05 -0.53 -18.97
C ASP A 282 1.10 -1.20 -17.59
N ILE A 283 -0.05 -1.31 -16.93
CA ILE A 283 -0.10 -1.75 -15.53
C ILE A 283 0.44 -3.17 -15.33
N THR A 284 0.33 -4.04 -16.32
CA THR A 284 0.94 -5.37 -16.26
C THR A 284 2.46 -5.27 -16.11
N GLU A 285 3.12 -4.34 -16.82
CA GLU A 285 4.57 -4.12 -16.70
C GLU A 285 4.94 -3.41 -15.41
N LEU A 286 4.13 -2.45 -14.97
CA LEU A 286 4.30 -1.84 -13.66
C LEU A 286 4.30 -2.89 -12.54
N MET A 287 3.29 -3.75 -12.51
CA MET A 287 3.17 -4.78 -11.47
C MET A 287 4.31 -5.81 -11.53
N ALA A 288 4.80 -6.15 -12.71
CA ALA A 288 5.96 -7.02 -12.85
C ALA A 288 7.23 -6.35 -12.29
N SER A 289 7.45 -5.08 -12.60
CA SER A 289 8.58 -4.30 -12.08
C SER A 289 8.47 -4.08 -10.55
N GLN A 290 7.28 -3.78 -10.04
CA GLN A 290 7.02 -3.71 -8.59
C GLN A 290 7.38 -5.03 -7.90
N ASN A 291 6.93 -6.15 -8.45
CA ASN A 291 7.21 -7.47 -7.88
C ASN A 291 8.71 -7.80 -7.90
N GLU A 292 9.42 -7.45 -8.99
CA GLU A 292 10.89 -7.55 -9.07
C GLU A 292 11.57 -6.80 -7.93
N LEU A 293 11.22 -5.52 -7.74
CA LEU A 293 11.83 -4.68 -6.72
C LEU A 293 11.50 -5.14 -5.30
N VAL A 294 10.27 -5.62 -5.06
CA VAL A 294 9.88 -6.22 -3.77
C VAL A 294 10.71 -7.46 -3.48
N LEU A 295 10.83 -8.40 -4.43
CA LEU A 295 11.64 -9.60 -4.26
C LEU A 295 13.12 -9.27 -4.01
N LYS A 296 13.65 -8.30 -4.75
CA LYS A 296 15.02 -7.79 -4.54
C LYS A 296 15.21 -7.18 -3.15
N SER A 297 14.24 -6.40 -2.67
CA SER A 297 14.29 -5.74 -1.35
C SER A 297 14.32 -6.72 -0.17
N VAL A 298 13.84 -7.95 -0.37
CA VAL A 298 13.87 -9.03 0.63
C VAL A 298 15.00 -10.04 0.38
N GLY A 299 15.97 -9.71 -0.50
CA GLY A 299 17.18 -10.48 -0.69
C GLY A 299 17.06 -11.71 -1.59
N ILE A 300 16.02 -11.81 -2.41
CA ILE A 300 15.91 -12.88 -3.42
C ILE A 300 16.98 -12.67 -4.51
N SER A 301 17.66 -13.74 -4.91
CA SER A 301 18.72 -13.66 -5.91
C SER A 301 18.20 -13.21 -7.28
N LYS A 302 19.07 -12.55 -8.05
CA LYS A 302 18.74 -12.08 -9.40
C LYS A 302 18.30 -13.23 -10.32
N GLU A 303 18.94 -14.38 -10.23
CA GLU A 303 18.59 -15.56 -11.02
C GLU A 303 17.19 -16.07 -10.69
N ALA A 304 16.85 -16.13 -9.39
CA ALA A 304 15.52 -16.56 -8.95
C ALA A 304 14.43 -15.60 -9.42
N ILE A 305 14.69 -14.27 -9.32
CA ILE A 305 13.78 -13.24 -9.82
C ILE A 305 13.59 -13.37 -11.34
N GLN A 306 14.68 -13.54 -12.12
CA GLN A 306 14.61 -13.71 -13.56
C GLN A 306 13.84 -14.97 -13.99
N ALA A 307 13.95 -16.05 -13.24
CA ALA A 307 13.18 -17.26 -13.47
C ALA A 307 11.67 -17.08 -13.16
N TYR A 308 11.34 -16.25 -12.17
CA TYR A 308 9.97 -16.05 -11.67
C TYR A 308 9.17 -15.00 -12.46
N LEU A 309 9.77 -13.91 -12.91
CA LEU A 309 9.03 -12.81 -13.55
C LEU A 309 8.23 -13.22 -14.81
N PRO A 310 8.71 -14.13 -15.69
CA PRO A 310 7.90 -14.64 -16.79
C PRO A 310 6.62 -15.35 -16.31
N LEU A 311 6.73 -16.17 -15.25
CA LEU A 311 5.57 -16.80 -14.62
C LEU A 311 4.57 -15.75 -14.14
N TYR A 312 5.05 -14.74 -13.40
CA TYR A 312 4.19 -13.69 -12.84
C TYR A 312 3.43 -12.93 -13.93
N ARG A 313 4.12 -12.54 -15.02
CA ARG A 313 3.47 -11.91 -16.19
C ARG A 313 2.42 -12.81 -16.82
N GLN A 314 2.76 -14.08 -17.05
CA GLN A 314 1.85 -15.02 -17.67
C GLN A 314 0.60 -15.27 -16.79
N LEU A 315 0.77 -15.38 -15.47
CA LEU A 315 -0.35 -15.51 -14.53
C LEU A 315 -1.30 -14.32 -14.64
N MET A 316 -0.78 -13.09 -14.63
CA MET A 316 -1.62 -11.89 -14.77
C MET A 316 -2.38 -11.89 -16.10
N LEU A 317 -1.74 -12.27 -17.20
CA LEU A 317 -2.37 -12.30 -18.53
C LEU A 317 -3.50 -13.33 -18.59
N GLU A 318 -3.27 -14.56 -18.12
CA GLU A 318 -4.27 -15.63 -18.17
C GLU A 318 -5.45 -15.35 -17.21
N ILE A 319 -5.18 -14.87 -16.00
CA ILE A 319 -6.23 -14.59 -15.02
C ILE A 319 -7.13 -13.43 -15.47
N LYS A 320 -6.53 -12.33 -15.98
CA LYS A 320 -7.34 -11.20 -16.46
C LYS A 320 -8.18 -11.52 -17.68
N ALA A 321 -7.70 -12.41 -18.55
CA ALA A 321 -8.38 -12.83 -19.77
C ALA A 321 -9.46 -13.88 -19.52
N ALA A 322 -9.46 -14.55 -18.37
CA ALA A 322 -10.40 -15.62 -18.08
C ALA A 322 -11.83 -15.05 -17.83
N PRO A 323 -12.87 -15.56 -18.51
CA PRO A 323 -14.25 -15.14 -18.33
C PRO A 323 -14.79 -15.45 -16.92
N THR A 324 -14.38 -16.58 -16.35
CA THR A 324 -14.85 -17.05 -15.04
C THR A 324 -13.68 -17.29 -14.09
N LYS A 325 -13.98 -17.26 -12.79
CA LYS A 325 -13.00 -17.62 -11.76
C LYS A 325 -12.51 -19.07 -11.90
N TYR A 326 -13.38 -19.98 -12.32
CA TYR A 326 -13.04 -21.38 -12.56
C TYR A 326 -11.98 -21.51 -13.67
N GLU A 327 -12.23 -20.91 -14.83
CA GLU A 327 -11.27 -20.91 -15.95
C GLU A 327 -9.94 -20.20 -15.57
N ALA A 328 -10.01 -19.15 -14.76
CA ALA A 328 -8.80 -18.49 -14.25
C ALA A 328 -7.96 -19.46 -13.41
N ILE A 329 -8.58 -20.23 -12.52
CA ILE A 329 -7.88 -21.25 -11.71
C ILE A 329 -7.26 -22.33 -12.61
N GLU A 330 -8.01 -22.86 -13.58
CA GLU A 330 -7.50 -23.89 -14.48
C GLU A 330 -6.30 -23.41 -15.29
N LYS A 331 -6.44 -22.27 -15.97
CA LYS A 331 -5.37 -21.68 -16.79
C LYS A 331 -4.14 -21.34 -15.95
N ALA A 332 -4.31 -20.69 -14.82
CA ALA A 332 -3.22 -20.35 -13.90
C ALA A 332 -2.53 -21.62 -13.37
N THR A 333 -3.28 -22.68 -13.07
CA THR A 333 -2.71 -23.95 -12.62
C THR A 333 -1.80 -24.55 -13.71
N ILE A 334 -2.26 -24.60 -14.97
CA ILE A 334 -1.46 -25.10 -16.10
C ILE A 334 -0.18 -24.27 -16.28
N VAL A 335 -0.27 -22.96 -16.19
CA VAL A 335 0.89 -22.06 -16.29
C VAL A 335 1.92 -22.38 -15.21
N VAL A 336 1.48 -22.52 -13.96
CA VAL A 336 2.40 -22.84 -12.84
C VAL A 336 2.96 -24.25 -12.97
N GLN A 337 2.19 -25.24 -13.38
CA GLN A 337 2.67 -26.61 -13.62
C GLN A 337 3.78 -26.63 -14.66
N ASN A 338 3.57 -25.98 -15.80
CA ASN A 338 4.56 -25.91 -16.86
C ASN A 338 5.85 -25.22 -16.38
N TRP A 339 5.71 -24.10 -15.69
CA TRP A 339 6.86 -23.39 -15.13
C TRP A 339 7.58 -24.21 -14.05
N TYR A 340 6.83 -24.85 -13.15
CA TYR A 340 7.37 -25.73 -12.11
C TYR A 340 8.16 -26.89 -12.71
N ALA A 341 7.64 -27.54 -13.75
CA ALA A 341 8.30 -28.66 -14.42
C ALA A 341 9.64 -28.27 -15.07
N ASN A 342 9.72 -27.04 -15.63
CA ASN A 342 10.86 -26.58 -16.43
C ASN A 342 11.82 -25.63 -15.68
N THR A 343 11.59 -25.36 -14.39
CA THR A 343 12.44 -24.47 -13.60
C THR A 343 13.17 -25.23 -12.50
N ASP A 344 14.41 -24.83 -12.22
CA ASP A 344 15.19 -25.40 -11.11
C ASP A 344 14.42 -25.30 -9.79
N LYS A 345 14.38 -26.40 -9.03
CA LYS A 345 13.54 -26.51 -7.82
C LYS A 345 14.01 -25.60 -6.68
N ALA A 346 15.31 -25.26 -6.63
CA ALA A 346 15.81 -24.31 -5.64
C ALA A 346 15.31 -22.89 -5.97
N LEU A 347 15.31 -22.49 -7.25
CA LEU A 347 14.77 -21.19 -7.68
C LEU A 347 13.25 -21.11 -7.48
N VAL A 348 12.53 -22.21 -7.76
CA VAL A 348 11.09 -22.34 -7.47
C VAL A 348 10.83 -22.11 -5.99
N LYS A 349 11.57 -22.81 -5.12
CA LYS A 349 11.40 -22.70 -3.68
C LYS A 349 11.67 -21.29 -3.14
N LEU A 350 12.69 -20.64 -3.67
CA LEU A 350 13.07 -19.28 -3.25
C LEU A 350 11.98 -18.23 -3.56
N THR A 351 11.28 -18.39 -4.70
CA THR A 351 10.34 -17.36 -5.18
C THR A 351 8.88 -17.64 -4.82
N THR A 352 8.50 -18.91 -4.76
CA THR A 352 7.08 -19.31 -4.58
C THR A 352 6.83 -20.11 -3.32
N ASN A 353 7.88 -20.57 -2.65
CA ASN A 353 7.82 -21.54 -1.55
C ASN A 353 7.20 -22.90 -1.91
N LEU A 354 6.97 -23.18 -3.20
CA LEU A 354 6.50 -24.49 -3.66
C LEU A 354 7.57 -25.57 -3.45
N SER A 355 7.15 -26.69 -2.89
CA SER A 355 8.00 -27.86 -2.65
C SER A 355 7.54 -29.09 -3.46
N SER A 356 6.27 -29.09 -3.90
CA SER A 356 5.67 -30.19 -4.67
C SER A 356 4.58 -29.68 -5.62
N GLU A 357 4.26 -30.46 -6.64
CA GLU A 357 3.16 -30.16 -7.56
C GLU A 357 1.78 -30.10 -6.88
N SER A 358 1.59 -30.87 -5.81
CA SER A 358 0.33 -30.88 -5.06
C SER A 358 0.01 -29.52 -4.39
N GLU A 359 1.01 -28.66 -4.22
CA GLU A 359 0.85 -27.32 -3.64
C GLU A 359 0.46 -26.26 -4.67
N ILE A 360 0.56 -26.55 -5.98
CA ILE A 360 0.34 -25.57 -7.05
C ILE A 360 -1.05 -24.94 -6.99
N LYS A 361 -2.08 -25.74 -6.79
CA LYS A 361 -3.45 -25.20 -6.70
C LYS A 361 -3.62 -24.22 -5.52
N THR A 362 -3.03 -24.54 -4.38
CA THR A 362 -3.03 -23.66 -3.19
C THR A 362 -2.25 -22.37 -3.46
N PHE A 363 -1.15 -22.44 -4.22
CA PHE A 363 -0.38 -21.27 -4.62
C PHE A 363 -1.16 -20.36 -5.60
N VAL A 364 -1.91 -20.92 -6.54
CA VAL A 364 -2.65 -20.18 -7.58
C VAL A 364 -3.87 -19.42 -7.01
N LEU A 365 -4.57 -19.99 -6.04
CA LEU A 365 -5.82 -19.44 -5.53
C LEU A 365 -5.72 -17.97 -5.07
N PRO A 366 -4.73 -17.55 -4.26
CA PRO A 366 -4.60 -16.15 -3.86
C PRO A 366 -4.39 -15.18 -5.03
N PHE A 367 -3.67 -15.59 -6.09
CA PHE A 367 -3.50 -14.78 -7.30
C PHE A 367 -4.83 -14.58 -8.03
N VAL A 368 -5.60 -15.66 -8.18
CA VAL A 368 -6.91 -15.60 -8.83
C VAL A 368 -7.85 -14.74 -8.00
N ASP A 369 -7.86 -14.88 -6.68
CA ASP A 369 -8.71 -14.07 -5.81
C ASP A 369 -8.36 -12.59 -5.89
N ALA A 370 -7.09 -12.25 -5.85
CA ALA A 370 -6.61 -10.86 -5.95
C ALA A 370 -6.94 -10.21 -7.30
N LEU A 371 -6.83 -10.97 -8.41
CA LEU A 371 -6.98 -10.45 -9.77
C LEU A 371 -8.40 -10.63 -10.36
N SER A 372 -9.33 -11.28 -9.64
CA SER A 372 -10.69 -11.55 -10.15
C SER A 372 -11.70 -10.45 -9.84
N SER A 373 -11.38 -9.47 -8.99
CA SER A 373 -12.29 -8.36 -8.71
C SER A 373 -12.50 -7.48 -9.95
N LYS A 374 -13.65 -6.78 -10.02
CA LYS A 374 -13.95 -5.83 -11.09
C LYS A 374 -12.85 -4.76 -11.21
N TRP A 375 -12.42 -4.24 -10.06
CA TRP A 375 -11.34 -3.26 -10.00
C TRP A 375 -10.03 -3.84 -10.52
N SER A 376 -9.58 -5.00 -10.01
CA SER A 376 -8.29 -5.59 -10.40
C SER A 376 -8.23 -5.89 -11.89
N LYS A 377 -9.29 -6.46 -12.47
CA LYS A 377 -9.36 -6.74 -13.92
C LYS A 377 -9.25 -5.47 -14.75
N TYR A 378 -9.93 -4.40 -14.33
CA TYR A 378 -9.83 -3.09 -14.98
C TYR A 378 -8.43 -2.52 -14.83
N PHE A 379 -7.90 -2.46 -13.61
CA PHE A 379 -6.61 -1.87 -13.28
C PHE A 379 -5.47 -2.56 -14.04
N VAL A 380 -5.35 -3.90 -13.95
CA VAL A 380 -4.29 -4.66 -14.63
C VAL A 380 -4.38 -4.55 -16.16
N SER A 381 -5.57 -4.25 -16.71
CA SER A 381 -5.75 -4.06 -18.14
C SER A 381 -5.52 -2.62 -18.59
N TYR A 382 -5.31 -1.70 -17.65
CA TYR A 382 -5.22 -0.27 -17.97
C TYR A 382 -3.88 0.08 -18.62
N ARG A 383 -3.98 0.94 -19.63
CA ARG A 383 -2.86 1.50 -20.39
C ARG A 383 -2.89 3.02 -20.27
N PRO A 384 -1.94 3.66 -19.56
CA PRO A 384 -1.95 5.11 -19.35
C PRO A 384 -1.73 5.92 -20.62
N ALA A 385 -0.86 5.47 -21.53
CA ALA A 385 -0.42 6.23 -22.68
C ALA A 385 -1.58 6.77 -23.55
N PRO A 386 -2.59 5.98 -23.98
CA PRO A 386 -3.69 6.50 -24.83
C PRO A 386 -4.55 7.59 -24.17
N VAL A 387 -4.53 7.68 -22.84
CA VAL A 387 -5.24 8.72 -22.08
C VAL A 387 -4.35 9.93 -21.90
N LEU A 388 -3.09 9.75 -21.53
CA LEU A 388 -2.09 10.83 -21.41
C LEU A 388 -1.89 11.60 -22.72
N GLU A 389 -1.92 10.92 -23.87
CA GLU A 389 -1.85 11.53 -25.20
C GLU A 389 -2.98 12.54 -25.46
N LYS A 390 -4.11 12.44 -24.76
CA LYS A 390 -5.26 13.34 -24.88
C LYS A 390 -5.24 14.49 -23.86
N VAL A 391 -4.30 14.50 -22.94
CA VAL A 391 -4.19 15.56 -21.92
C VAL A 391 -3.55 16.80 -22.54
N ALA A 392 -4.33 17.87 -22.66
CA ALA A 392 -3.89 19.15 -23.25
C ALA A 392 -3.49 20.19 -22.19
N VAL A 393 -3.89 20.01 -20.94
CA VAL A 393 -3.59 20.93 -19.84
C VAL A 393 -2.15 20.78 -19.34
N PRO A 394 -1.58 21.78 -18.63
CA PRO A 394 -0.28 21.66 -17.99
C PRO A 394 -0.21 20.46 -17.01
N VAL A 395 0.92 19.75 -17.03
CA VAL A 395 1.15 18.56 -16.22
C VAL A 395 2.43 18.69 -15.40
N LEU A 396 2.34 18.48 -14.11
CA LEU A 396 3.50 18.20 -13.26
C LEU A 396 3.48 16.73 -12.89
N ALA A 397 4.50 15.96 -13.27
CA ALA A 397 4.67 14.57 -12.84
C ALA A 397 5.89 14.44 -11.94
N MET A 398 5.67 13.94 -10.74
CA MET A 398 6.67 13.81 -9.68
C MET A 398 6.72 12.38 -9.13
N ASN A 399 7.92 11.92 -8.76
CA ASN A 399 8.06 10.62 -8.07
C ASN A 399 9.29 10.58 -7.17
N GLY A 400 9.25 9.75 -6.12
CA GLY A 400 10.42 9.38 -5.35
C GLY A 400 11.34 8.46 -6.15
N ALA A 401 12.64 8.78 -6.26
CA ALA A 401 13.56 7.99 -7.07
C ALA A 401 13.79 6.56 -6.53
N ASN A 402 13.48 6.33 -5.26
CA ASN A 402 13.58 5.03 -4.60
C ASN A 402 12.21 4.36 -4.42
N ASP A 403 11.20 4.81 -5.15
CA ASP A 403 9.88 4.20 -5.14
C ASP A 403 9.93 2.79 -5.74
N ILE A 404 9.60 1.77 -4.92
CA ILE A 404 9.55 0.37 -5.35
C ILE A 404 8.13 -0.08 -5.74
N GLN A 405 7.10 0.76 -5.51
CA GLN A 405 5.73 0.47 -5.91
C GLN A 405 5.44 0.97 -7.33
N VAL A 406 5.87 2.19 -7.63
CA VAL A 406 5.78 2.81 -8.96
C VAL A 406 7.18 3.32 -9.34
N PRO A 407 8.06 2.45 -9.89
CA PRO A 407 9.46 2.81 -10.15
C PRO A 407 9.58 4.08 -10.98
N ALA A 408 10.28 5.07 -10.43
CA ALA A 408 10.28 6.46 -10.95
C ALA A 408 10.72 6.56 -12.39
N GLU A 409 11.86 5.96 -12.75
CA GLU A 409 12.45 6.12 -14.08
C GLU A 409 11.51 5.67 -15.19
N MET A 410 10.98 4.44 -15.10
CA MET A 410 10.12 3.89 -16.14
C MET A 410 8.79 4.64 -16.25
N ASN A 411 8.19 5.02 -15.10
CA ASN A 411 6.87 5.65 -15.10
C ASN A 411 6.93 7.13 -15.48
N LEU A 412 7.89 7.88 -14.98
CA LEU A 412 8.11 9.27 -15.39
C LEU A 412 8.46 9.38 -16.89
N ASN A 413 9.27 8.45 -17.41
CA ASN A 413 9.56 8.38 -18.84
C ASN A 413 8.31 8.00 -19.64
N GLY A 414 7.50 7.03 -19.19
CA GLY A 414 6.24 6.67 -19.84
C GLY A 414 5.28 7.85 -19.94
N ILE A 415 5.09 8.60 -18.85
CA ILE A 415 4.28 9.83 -18.83
C ILE A 415 4.82 10.86 -19.82
N LYS A 416 6.14 11.12 -19.77
CA LYS A 416 6.79 12.09 -20.67
C LYS A 416 6.59 11.74 -22.14
N GLU A 417 6.83 10.49 -22.52
CA GLU A 417 6.71 10.09 -23.93
C GLU A 417 5.24 10.09 -24.40
N ALA A 418 4.29 9.70 -23.56
CA ALA A 418 2.87 9.78 -23.89
C ALA A 418 2.39 11.26 -24.07
N LEU A 419 2.79 12.16 -23.18
CA LEU A 419 2.47 13.58 -23.32
C LEU A 419 3.08 14.19 -24.60
N LYS A 420 4.31 13.82 -24.94
CA LYS A 420 4.95 14.26 -26.21
C LYS A 420 4.19 13.72 -27.43
N ALA A 421 3.82 12.43 -27.41
CA ALA A 421 3.04 11.82 -28.49
C ALA A 421 1.70 12.55 -28.70
N GLY A 422 1.06 12.97 -27.59
CA GLY A 422 -0.13 13.82 -27.59
C GLY A 422 0.13 15.30 -27.93
N LYS A 423 1.39 15.68 -28.26
CA LYS A 423 1.81 17.04 -28.56
C LYS A 423 1.63 18.04 -27.41
N ASN A 424 1.48 17.59 -26.17
CA ASN A 424 1.50 18.46 -25.01
C ASN A 424 2.93 19.00 -24.81
N LYS A 425 3.07 20.35 -24.78
CA LYS A 425 4.36 21.04 -24.57
C LYS A 425 4.51 21.57 -23.13
N ASN A 426 3.43 21.57 -22.36
CA ASN A 426 3.37 22.17 -21.03
C ASN A 426 3.45 21.08 -19.95
N PHE A 427 4.59 20.42 -19.80
CA PHE A 427 4.78 19.46 -18.74
C PHE A 427 6.15 19.59 -18.07
N THR A 428 6.19 19.22 -16.80
CA THR A 428 7.41 19.14 -15.99
C THR A 428 7.50 17.74 -15.38
N ILE A 429 8.69 17.13 -15.45
CA ILE A 429 8.98 15.82 -14.91
C ILE A 429 10.02 15.97 -13.81
N ARG A 430 9.77 15.43 -12.62
CA ARG A 430 10.67 15.55 -11.47
C ARG A 430 10.80 14.25 -10.67
N GLY A 431 12.00 13.70 -10.55
CA GLY A 431 12.36 12.65 -9.59
C GLY A 431 13.01 13.28 -8.35
N PHE A 432 12.71 12.74 -7.15
CA PHE A 432 13.31 13.17 -5.88
C PHE A 432 14.20 12.05 -5.34
N ALA A 433 15.49 12.31 -5.27
CA ALA A 433 16.48 11.32 -4.81
C ALA A 433 16.26 10.91 -3.34
N GLY A 434 16.44 9.62 -3.05
CA GLY A 434 16.34 9.09 -1.69
C GLY A 434 14.92 9.01 -1.12
N MET A 435 13.87 9.22 -1.93
CA MET A 435 12.49 9.19 -1.48
C MET A 435 11.73 7.96 -1.99
N ASN A 436 10.81 7.47 -1.15
CA ASN A 436 9.90 6.36 -1.42
C ASN A 436 8.61 6.82 -2.14
N HIS A 437 7.63 5.91 -2.23
CA HIS A 437 6.32 6.12 -2.85
C HIS A 437 5.48 7.25 -2.22
N LEU A 438 5.65 7.49 -0.92
CA LEU A 438 4.96 8.55 -0.17
C LEU A 438 5.77 9.86 -0.11
N PHE A 439 6.85 9.97 -0.88
CA PHE A 439 7.77 11.12 -0.87
C PHE A 439 8.42 11.36 0.49
N GLN A 440 8.74 10.28 1.20
CA GLN A 440 9.50 10.29 2.45
C GLN A 440 10.95 9.91 2.16
N LYS A 441 11.92 10.60 2.77
CA LYS A 441 13.31 10.11 2.79
C LYS A 441 13.39 8.77 3.50
N CYS A 442 13.95 7.77 2.85
CA CYS A 442 13.94 6.39 3.28
C CYS A 442 15.33 5.76 3.24
N LYS A 443 15.53 4.68 4.01
CA LYS A 443 16.76 3.88 4.03
C LYS A 443 16.58 2.58 3.27
N ILE A 444 15.51 1.85 3.56
CA ILE A 444 15.16 0.58 2.94
C ILE A 444 14.17 0.81 1.79
N CYS A 445 13.36 1.81 1.90
CA CYS A 445 12.36 2.29 0.93
C CYS A 445 11.24 1.28 0.60
N ASN A 446 11.07 0.25 1.40
CA ASN A 446 9.95 -0.68 1.27
C ASN A 446 8.74 -0.22 2.13
N VAL A 447 7.59 -0.83 1.88
CA VAL A 447 6.32 -0.49 2.56
C VAL A 447 6.39 -0.69 4.07
N GLY A 448 7.20 -1.65 4.55
CA GLY A 448 7.39 -1.90 5.99
C GLY A 448 8.05 -0.73 6.73
N GLU A 449 8.84 0.09 6.02
CA GLU A 449 9.51 1.24 6.64
C GLU A 449 8.58 2.45 6.84
N TYR A 450 7.53 2.60 6.02
CA TYR A 450 6.70 3.83 5.98
C TYR A 450 6.18 4.25 7.35
N GLY A 451 5.63 3.34 8.12
CA GLY A 451 5.10 3.62 9.46
C GLY A 451 6.16 4.05 10.49
N HIS A 452 7.43 3.74 10.25
CA HIS A 452 8.54 4.08 11.15
C HIS A 452 9.16 5.45 10.84
N LEU A 453 8.88 6.02 9.68
CA LEU A 453 9.36 7.34 9.30
C LEU A 453 8.52 8.42 10.00
N GLU A 454 9.15 9.51 10.42
CA GLU A 454 8.47 10.63 11.09
C GLU A 454 7.81 11.57 10.08
N THR A 455 8.52 11.85 8.98
CA THR A 455 8.06 12.77 7.94
C THR A 455 6.96 12.12 7.12
N THR A 456 5.86 12.83 6.88
CA THR A 456 4.76 12.38 6.03
C THR A 456 5.02 12.66 4.56
N ILE A 457 5.46 13.88 4.25
CA ILE A 457 5.92 14.30 2.91
C ILE A 457 7.10 15.23 3.12
N GLU A 458 8.20 15.02 2.40
CA GLU A 458 9.36 15.92 2.49
C GLU A 458 8.99 17.35 2.04
N PRO A 459 9.37 18.38 2.80
CA PRO A 459 9.01 19.77 2.49
C PRO A 459 9.46 20.21 1.10
N GLU A 460 10.60 19.74 0.61
CA GLU A 460 11.11 20.07 -0.73
C GLU A 460 10.17 19.65 -1.87
N VAL A 461 9.34 18.62 -1.65
CA VAL A 461 8.33 18.17 -2.63
C VAL A 461 7.18 19.17 -2.71
N LEU A 462 6.71 19.62 -1.53
CA LEU A 462 5.63 20.59 -1.41
C LEU A 462 6.06 21.98 -1.95
N ASP A 463 7.31 22.38 -1.62
CA ASP A 463 7.89 23.64 -2.11
C ASP A 463 8.03 23.63 -3.64
N PHE A 464 8.54 22.55 -4.23
CA PHE A 464 8.66 22.41 -5.68
C PHE A 464 7.29 22.44 -6.37
N MET A 465 6.29 21.75 -5.83
CA MET A 465 4.93 21.77 -6.34
C MET A 465 4.33 23.18 -6.26
N LYS A 466 4.54 23.90 -5.14
CA LYS A 466 4.08 25.29 -4.97
C LYS A 466 4.71 26.21 -5.99
N GLU A 467 6.03 26.19 -6.14
CA GLU A 467 6.74 27.02 -7.12
C GLU A 467 6.23 26.80 -8.55
N TRP A 468 5.97 25.54 -8.91
CA TRP A 468 5.41 25.21 -10.22
C TRP A 468 4.00 25.79 -10.39
N LEU A 469 3.14 25.65 -9.38
CA LEU A 469 1.77 26.16 -9.41
C LEU A 469 1.72 27.69 -9.43
N GLU A 470 2.52 28.37 -8.63
CA GLU A 470 2.61 29.83 -8.60
C GLU A 470 3.07 30.40 -9.95
N LYS A 471 4.02 29.73 -10.60
CA LYS A 471 4.48 30.12 -11.94
C LYS A 471 3.41 29.90 -13.01
N LEU A 472 2.63 28.83 -12.88
CA LEU A 472 1.58 28.48 -13.84
C LEU A 472 0.36 29.40 -13.73
N LEU A 473 0.00 29.84 -12.52
CA LEU A 473 -1.26 30.53 -12.25
C LEU A 473 -1.14 32.07 -12.20
N LYS A 474 0.09 32.59 -12.35
CA LYS A 474 0.33 34.03 -12.56
C LYS A 474 -0.21 34.46 -13.91
#